data_255aeada30d4b3aeaaea634ff81f51dd
#
_entry.id   255aeada30d4b3aeaaea634ff81f51dd
#
_cell.length_a   1.000
_cell.length_b   1.000
_cell.length_c   1.000
_cell.angle_alpha   90.00
_cell.angle_beta   90.00
_cell.angle_gamma   90.00
#
_symmetry.space_group_name_H-M   'P 1'
#
loop_
_entity.id
_entity.type
_entity.pdbx_description
1 polymer ?
#
loop_
_entity_poly.entity_id
_entity_poly.type
_entity_poly.pdbx_seq_one_letter_code
_entity_poly.pdbx_strand_id
1 'polypeptide(L)'
;MAEELQHLIERIRKEGVESGEKAADSLVAEAKKKAAAIVAEAQKQAKDLVAKAEADSAAFAERGQKTLRQAARDLLISIGGSVGDVVGGLVDAKVGAALTPELMAQMLLKLAEAYAKD
;
A
#
# COMPACT_ATOMS: atom_id res chain seq x y z
N MET A 1 26.27 -71.04 -39.83
CA MET A 1 27.08 -69.87 -39.48
C MET A 1 26.37 -68.52 -39.94
N ALA A 2 25.91 -68.44 -41.17
CA ALA A 2 25.23 -67.22 -41.62
C ALA A 2 23.88 -67.01 -40.93
N GLU A 3 23.14 -68.08 -40.64
CA GLU A 3 21.86 -68.01 -39.89
C GLU A 3 22.02 -67.58 -38.44
N GLU A 4 23.07 -68.05 -37.77
CA GLU A 4 23.39 -67.61 -36.38
C GLU A 4 23.78 -66.15 -36.32
N LEU A 5 24.48 -65.64 -37.33
CA LEU A 5 24.89 -64.26 -37.43
C LEU A 5 23.68 -63.35 -37.66
N GLN A 6 22.76 -63.75 -38.53
CA GLN A 6 21.50 -63.05 -38.77
C GLN A 6 20.61 -63.01 -37.54
N HIS A 7 20.50 -64.14 -36.83
CA HIS A 7 19.76 -64.23 -35.60
C HIS A 7 20.33 -63.30 -34.50
N LEU A 8 21.65 -63.21 -34.43
CA LEU A 8 22.33 -62.29 -33.51
C LEU A 8 22.08 -60.85 -33.86
N ILE A 9 22.12 -60.48 -35.15
CA ILE A 9 21.85 -59.13 -35.61
C ILE A 9 20.39 -58.71 -35.34
N GLU A 10 19.43 -59.59 -35.59
CA GLU A 10 18.03 -59.34 -35.29
C GLU A 10 17.78 -59.16 -33.80
N ARG A 11 18.42 -59.95 -32.98
CA ARG A 11 18.34 -59.84 -31.53
C ARG A 11 18.91 -58.54 -31.03
N ILE A 12 20.10 -58.13 -31.48
CA ILE A 12 20.71 -56.86 -31.14
C ILE A 12 19.83 -55.68 -31.59
N ARG A 13 19.28 -55.76 -32.80
CA ARG A 13 18.36 -54.72 -33.31
C ARG A 13 17.10 -54.62 -32.47
N LYS A 14 16.49 -55.76 -32.13
CA LYS A 14 15.29 -55.80 -31.30
C LYS A 14 15.55 -55.26 -29.89
N GLU A 15 16.60 -55.70 -29.23
CA GLU A 15 16.96 -55.24 -27.92
C GLU A 15 17.34 -53.75 -27.93
N GLY A 16 18.01 -53.28 -28.98
CA GLY A 16 18.35 -51.87 -29.15
C GLY A 16 17.12 -50.97 -29.36
N VAL A 17 16.15 -51.43 -30.19
CA VAL A 17 14.89 -50.68 -30.40
C VAL A 17 14.04 -50.66 -29.14
N GLU A 18 13.88 -51.79 -28.45
CA GLU A 18 13.12 -51.85 -27.20
C GLU A 18 13.76 -50.97 -26.10
N SER A 19 15.08 -51.00 -25.99
CA SER A 19 15.82 -50.12 -25.04
C SER A 19 15.67 -48.65 -25.41
N GLY A 20 15.74 -48.31 -26.71
CA GLY A 20 15.55 -46.95 -27.19
C GLY A 20 14.14 -46.43 -26.95
N GLU A 21 13.12 -47.27 -27.19
CA GLU A 21 11.72 -46.92 -26.93
C GLU A 21 11.45 -46.67 -25.45
N LYS A 22 11.98 -47.56 -24.59
CA LYS A 22 11.87 -47.36 -23.13
C LYS A 22 12.58 -46.10 -22.64
N ALA A 23 13.76 -45.81 -23.17
CA ALA A 23 14.47 -44.55 -22.86
C ALA A 23 13.73 -43.33 -23.34
N ALA A 24 13.16 -43.38 -24.54
CA ALA A 24 12.35 -42.29 -25.11
C ALA A 24 11.08 -42.05 -24.29
N ASP A 25 10.35 -43.11 -23.93
CA ASP A 25 9.14 -43.02 -23.12
C ASP A 25 9.44 -42.45 -21.72
N SER A 26 10.54 -42.89 -21.09
CA SER A 26 11.00 -42.36 -19.82
C SER A 26 11.35 -40.86 -19.93
N LEU A 27 12.06 -40.47 -20.97
CA LEU A 27 12.43 -39.09 -21.21
C LEU A 27 11.20 -38.19 -21.42
N VAL A 28 10.24 -38.67 -22.19
CA VAL A 28 8.95 -37.95 -22.42
C VAL A 28 8.16 -37.84 -21.11
N ALA A 29 8.10 -38.91 -20.33
CA ALA A 29 7.40 -38.89 -19.05
C ALA A 29 8.04 -37.88 -18.06
N GLU A 30 9.36 -37.87 -17.97
CA GLU A 30 10.07 -36.88 -17.17
C GLU A 30 9.87 -35.47 -17.66
N ALA A 31 9.91 -35.23 -18.97
CA ALA A 31 9.67 -33.92 -19.54
C ALA A 31 8.25 -33.41 -19.26
N LYS A 32 7.25 -34.28 -19.39
CA LYS A 32 5.86 -33.97 -19.01
C LYS A 32 5.71 -33.64 -17.54
N LYS A 33 6.37 -34.39 -16.67
CA LYS A 33 6.36 -34.15 -15.23
C LYS A 33 7.01 -32.80 -14.87
N LYS A 34 8.15 -32.50 -15.47
CA LYS A 34 8.82 -31.19 -15.30
C LYS A 34 7.96 -30.04 -15.83
N ALA A 35 7.36 -30.20 -17.01
CA ALA A 35 6.46 -29.20 -17.58
C ALA A 35 5.25 -28.92 -16.67
N ALA A 36 4.61 -29.98 -16.16
CA ALA A 36 3.51 -29.86 -15.22
C ALA A 36 3.91 -29.15 -13.92
N ALA A 37 5.10 -29.47 -13.39
CA ALA A 37 5.63 -28.81 -12.21
C ALA A 37 5.92 -27.33 -12.44
N ILE A 38 6.47 -26.96 -13.61
CA ILE A 38 6.73 -25.57 -13.98
C ILE A 38 5.41 -24.80 -14.10
N VAL A 39 4.41 -25.37 -14.75
CA VAL A 39 3.08 -24.74 -14.89
C VAL A 39 2.41 -24.56 -13.52
N ALA A 40 2.46 -25.59 -12.67
CA ALA A 40 1.88 -25.50 -11.32
C ALA A 40 2.56 -24.42 -10.47
N GLU A 41 3.88 -24.33 -10.52
CA GLU A 41 4.63 -23.29 -9.82
C GLU A 41 4.34 -21.91 -10.35
N ALA A 42 4.26 -21.76 -11.68
CA ALA A 42 3.89 -20.48 -12.31
C ALA A 42 2.48 -20.03 -11.92
N GLN A 43 1.52 -20.96 -11.89
CA GLN A 43 0.15 -20.66 -11.44
C GLN A 43 0.10 -20.25 -9.97
N LYS A 44 0.89 -20.91 -9.13
CA LYS A 44 1.01 -20.55 -7.71
C LYS A 44 1.57 -19.15 -7.56
N GLN A 45 2.69 -18.86 -8.23
CA GLN A 45 3.31 -17.54 -8.19
C GLN A 45 2.36 -16.44 -8.72
N ALA A 46 1.59 -16.72 -9.77
CA ALA A 46 0.59 -15.79 -10.27
C ALA A 46 -0.50 -15.49 -9.25
N LYS A 47 -1.02 -16.51 -8.57
CA LYS A 47 -2.01 -16.33 -7.49
C LYS A 47 -1.44 -15.54 -6.31
N ASP A 48 -0.23 -15.85 -5.89
CA ASP A 48 0.44 -15.17 -4.79
C ASP A 48 0.70 -13.69 -5.15
N LEU A 49 1.08 -13.43 -6.40
CA LEU A 49 1.29 -12.07 -6.90
C LEU A 49 0.00 -11.25 -6.90
N VAL A 50 -1.11 -11.84 -7.38
CA VAL A 50 -2.42 -11.18 -7.37
C VAL A 50 -2.88 -10.93 -5.94
N ALA A 51 -2.79 -11.91 -5.05
CA ALA A 51 -3.16 -11.76 -3.65
C ALA A 51 -2.34 -10.66 -2.95
N LYS A 52 -1.04 -10.60 -3.23
CA LYS A 52 -0.17 -9.54 -2.72
C LYS A 52 -0.56 -8.17 -3.26
N ALA A 53 -0.84 -8.08 -4.56
CA ALA A 53 -1.27 -6.82 -5.19
C ALA A 53 -2.60 -6.33 -4.61
N GLU A 54 -3.56 -7.22 -4.35
CA GLU A 54 -4.83 -6.88 -3.70
C GLU A 54 -4.62 -6.37 -2.27
N ALA A 55 -3.78 -7.05 -1.49
CA ALA A 55 -3.45 -6.64 -0.14
C ALA A 55 -2.73 -5.27 -0.11
N ASP A 56 -1.76 -5.07 -1.00
CA ASP A 56 -1.02 -3.82 -1.12
C ASP A 56 -1.95 -2.67 -1.56
N SER A 57 -2.88 -2.94 -2.47
CA SER A 57 -3.89 -1.97 -2.92
C SER A 57 -4.83 -1.57 -1.79
N ALA A 58 -5.33 -2.53 -1.02
CA ALA A 58 -6.18 -2.26 0.13
C ALA A 58 -5.46 -1.43 1.21
N ALA A 59 -4.21 -1.80 1.52
CA ALA A 59 -3.39 -1.06 2.46
C ALA A 59 -3.06 0.36 1.97
N PHE A 60 -2.83 0.53 0.67
CA PHE A 60 -2.63 1.84 0.05
C PHE A 60 -3.88 2.71 0.16
N ALA A 61 -5.06 2.16 -0.15
CA ALA A 61 -6.33 2.88 -0.03
C ALA A 61 -6.61 3.31 1.41
N GLU A 62 -6.36 2.44 2.38
CA GLU A 62 -6.54 2.75 3.80
C GLU A 62 -5.61 3.88 4.26
N ARG A 63 -4.32 3.78 3.92
CA ARG A 63 -3.34 4.84 4.21
C ARG A 63 -3.70 6.15 3.53
N GLY A 64 -4.15 6.10 2.27
CA GLY A 64 -4.59 7.26 1.53
C GLY A 64 -5.77 7.96 2.18
N GLN A 65 -6.80 7.22 2.60
CA GLN A 65 -7.93 7.77 3.34
C GLN A 65 -7.50 8.42 4.66
N LYS A 66 -6.61 7.77 5.39
CA LYS A 66 -6.09 8.29 6.65
C LYS A 66 -5.32 9.59 6.45
N THR A 67 -4.45 9.62 5.44
CA THR A 67 -3.68 10.82 5.07
C THR A 67 -4.61 11.96 4.63
N LEU A 68 -5.62 11.69 3.82
CA LEU A 68 -6.58 12.69 3.38
C LEU A 68 -7.41 13.26 4.54
N ARG A 69 -7.84 12.39 5.48
CA ARG A 69 -8.55 12.85 6.68
C ARG A 69 -7.67 13.75 7.55
N GLN A 70 -6.41 13.39 7.69
CA GLN A 70 -5.44 14.19 8.45
C GLN A 70 -5.19 15.54 7.76
N ALA A 71 -4.96 15.54 6.46
CA ALA A 71 -4.79 16.77 5.68
C ALA A 71 -6.01 17.69 5.76
N ALA A 72 -7.23 17.12 5.66
CA ALA A 72 -8.47 17.88 5.82
C ALA A 72 -8.59 18.47 7.23
N ARG A 73 -8.25 17.73 8.25
CA ARG A 73 -8.24 18.22 9.65
C ARG A 73 -7.25 19.37 9.82
N ASP A 74 -6.02 19.20 9.32
CA ASP A 74 -4.97 20.21 9.41
C ASP A 74 -5.37 21.47 8.67
N LEU A 75 -6.02 21.32 7.51
CA LEU A 75 -6.55 22.45 6.74
C LEU A 75 -7.66 23.18 7.51
N LEU A 76 -8.59 22.46 8.12
CA LEU A 76 -9.67 23.05 8.92
C LEU A 76 -9.11 23.81 10.14
N ILE A 77 -8.12 23.25 10.82
CA ILE A 77 -7.44 23.92 11.94
C ILE A 77 -6.73 25.19 11.45
N SER A 78 -6.03 25.12 10.33
CA SER A 78 -5.34 26.27 9.74
C SER A 78 -6.29 27.37 9.32
N ILE A 79 -7.40 27.02 8.66
CA ILE A 79 -8.45 27.99 8.29
C ILE A 79 -9.10 28.58 9.52
N GLY A 80 -9.43 27.75 10.52
CA GLY A 80 -9.99 28.21 11.80
C GLY A 80 -9.07 29.20 12.50
N GLY A 81 -7.76 28.91 12.54
CA GLY A 81 -6.74 29.80 13.06
C GLY A 81 -6.69 31.14 12.31
N SER A 82 -6.66 31.09 10.98
CA SER A 82 -6.64 32.29 10.13
C SER A 82 -7.89 33.15 10.31
N VAL A 83 -9.08 32.55 10.38
CA VAL A 83 -10.32 33.23 10.65
C VAL A 83 -10.31 33.86 12.05
N GLY A 84 -9.82 33.11 13.05
CA GLY A 84 -9.64 33.60 14.41
C GLY A 84 -8.73 34.83 14.48
N ASP A 85 -7.62 34.80 13.76
CA ASP A 85 -6.67 35.93 13.68
C ASP A 85 -7.30 37.15 13.03
N VAL A 86 -8.06 36.97 11.94
CA VAL A 86 -8.78 38.10 11.27
C VAL A 86 -9.84 38.69 12.19
N VAL A 87 -10.65 37.83 12.81
CA VAL A 87 -11.70 38.32 13.74
C VAL A 87 -11.06 39.00 14.96
N GLY A 88 -10.01 38.40 15.53
CA GLY A 88 -9.25 38.98 16.63
C GLY A 88 -8.68 40.36 16.27
N GLY A 89 -8.07 40.49 15.08
CA GLY A 89 -7.55 41.74 14.57
C GLY A 89 -8.65 42.83 14.41
N LEU A 90 -9.82 42.41 13.90
CA LEU A 90 -10.96 43.34 13.80
C LEU A 90 -11.50 43.79 15.16
N VAL A 91 -11.58 42.88 16.12
CA VAL A 91 -11.96 43.16 17.51
C VAL A 91 -10.97 44.12 18.17
N ASP A 92 -9.68 43.83 18.04
CA ASP A 92 -8.61 44.67 18.59
C ASP A 92 -8.64 46.06 18.00
N ALA A 93 -8.85 46.20 16.68
CA ALA A 93 -8.97 47.50 16.03
C ALA A 93 -10.20 48.27 16.51
N LYS A 94 -11.34 47.63 16.66
CA LYS A 94 -12.55 48.23 17.19
C LYS A 94 -12.46 48.62 18.64
N VAL A 95 -11.88 47.75 19.47
CA VAL A 95 -11.65 48.03 20.89
C VAL A 95 -10.65 49.18 21.05
N GLY A 96 -9.54 49.14 20.29
CA GLY A 96 -8.55 50.22 20.28
C GLY A 96 -9.12 51.59 19.88
N ALA A 97 -10.04 51.62 18.89
CA ALA A 97 -10.72 52.84 18.51
C ALA A 97 -11.75 53.33 19.56
N ALA A 98 -12.38 52.40 20.26
CA ALA A 98 -13.34 52.70 21.32
C ALA A 98 -12.69 53.10 22.63
N LEU A 99 -11.46 52.65 22.90
CA LEU A 99 -10.68 53.01 24.09
C LEU A 99 -10.08 54.43 23.94
N THR A 100 -10.90 55.43 24.12
CA THR A 100 -10.43 56.81 24.21
C THR A 100 -9.73 57.01 25.56
N PRO A 101 -8.82 58.03 25.71
CA PRO A 101 -8.22 58.36 26.99
C PRO A 101 -9.23 58.65 28.11
N GLU A 102 -10.38 59.24 27.75
CA GLU A 102 -11.48 59.52 28.67
C GLU A 102 -12.15 58.22 29.17
N LEU A 103 -12.42 57.25 28.28
CA LEU A 103 -13.01 55.98 28.62
C LEU A 103 -12.07 55.15 29.48
N MET A 104 -10.76 55.13 29.15
CA MET A 104 -9.73 54.46 29.95
C MET A 104 -9.64 55.06 31.37
N ALA A 105 -9.71 56.37 31.52
CA ALA A 105 -9.73 57.04 32.81
C ALA A 105 -10.95 56.62 33.65
N GLN A 106 -12.14 56.54 33.02
CA GLN A 106 -13.37 56.09 33.69
C GLN A 106 -13.29 54.59 34.10
N MET A 107 -12.73 53.76 33.27
CA MET A 107 -12.55 52.30 33.56
C MET A 107 -11.58 52.10 34.73
N LEU A 108 -10.46 52.83 34.76
CA LEU A 108 -9.50 52.80 35.84
C LEU A 108 -10.09 53.28 37.15
N LEU A 109 -10.90 54.36 37.09
CA LEU A 109 -11.59 54.87 38.25
C LEU A 109 -12.56 53.88 38.86
N LYS A 110 -13.38 53.22 38.01
CA LYS A 110 -14.30 52.17 38.45
C LYS A 110 -13.59 50.94 39.01
N LEU A 111 -12.48 50.56 38.41
CA LEU A 111 -11.66 49.46 38.90
C LEU A 111 -11.10 49.79 40.26
N ALA A 112 -10.61 51.01 40.47
CA ALA A 112 -10.09 51.47 41.76
C ALA A 112 -11.18 51.52 42.83
N GLU A 113 -12.39 51.98 42.48
CA GLU A 113 -13.56 52.00 43.37
C GLU A 113 -13.97 50.56 43.78
N ALA A 114 -13.99 49.64 42.84
CA ALA A 114 -14.31 48.21 43.11
C ALA A 114 -13.26 47.56 44.01
N TYR A 115 -11.98 47.91 43.83
CA TYR A 115 -10.89 47.42 44.68
C TYR A 115 -10.85 48.02 46.08
N ALA A 116 -11.33 49.26 46.21
CA ALA A 116 -11.39 49.97 47.50
C ALA A 116 -12.58 49.53 48.40
N LYS A 117 -13.52 48.78 47.85
CA LYS A 117 -14.67 48.24 48.58
C LYS A 117 -14.44 46.88 49.23
N ASP A 118 -13.35 46.17 48.91
CA ASP A 118 -12.89 44.95 49.56
C ASP A 118 -11.82 45.28 50.61
#